data_1df66c05080cf2f6de4dbb14ce99af19
#
_entry.id   1df66c05080cf2f6de4dbb14ce99af19
#
_cell.length_a   1.000
_cell.length_b   1.000
_cell.length_c   1.000
_cell.angle_alpha   90.00
_cell.angle_beta   90.00
_cell.angle_gamma   90.00
#
_symmetry.space_group_name_H-M   'P 1'
#
loop_
_entity.id
_entity.type
_entity.pdbx_description
1 polymer ?
#
loop_
_entity_poly.entity_id
_entity_poly.type
_entity_poly.pdbx_seq_one_letter_code
_entity_poly.pdbx_strand_id
1 'polypeptide(L)'
;MACYGCRQTKACVQKDDMSILEQTLLSADMAVFVTPIYYFGMSAQLKTAIDRFYSFNSSISGRRLKTALIAAAWDGSEKTLSYLKDHYLGICEYLGFQNQGMVLGTGCGTPSMTKRTDHMKAAYQLGRNL
;
A
#
# COMPACT_ATOMS: atom_id res chain seq x y z
N MET A 1 -9.53 9.43 -12.41
CA MET A 1 -9.98 10.59 -13.23
C MET A 1 -8.77 11.45 -13.57
N ALA A 2 -8.53 11.69 -14.85
CA ALA A 2 -7.44 12.59 -15.30
C ALA A 2 -7.96 14.02 -15.43
N CYS A 3 -8.44 14.63 -14.34
CA CYS A 3 -9.07 15.94 -14.36
C CYS A 3 -8.09 17.13 -14.42
N TYR A 4 -6.82 16.88 -14.13
CA TYR A 4 -5.73 17.88 -14.08
C TYR A 4 -5.96 19.08 -13.15
N GLY A 5 -7.00 19.09 -12.32
CA GLY A 5 -7.30 20.21 -11.41
C GLY A 5 -6.14 20.54 -10.47
N CYS A 6 -5.42 19.54 -9.98
CA CYS A 6 -4.27 19.72 -9.12
C CYS A 6 -3.06 20.45 -9.76
N ARG A 7 -2.98 20.53 -11.08
CA ARG A 7 -1.91 21.29 -11.75
C ARG A 7 -1.93 22.79 -11.41
N GLN A 8 -3.12 23.33 -11.20
CA GLN A 8 -3.30 24.75 -10.88
C GLN A 8 -3.27 24.99 -9.37
N THR A 9 -3.92 24.10 -8.60
CA THR A 9 -4.11 24.28 -7.16
C THR A 9 -2.99 23.68 -6.31
N LYS A 10 -2.14 22.80 -6.90
CA LYS A 10 -1.14 21.95 -6.21
C LYS A 10 -1.74 21.07 -5.11
N ALA A 11 -3.05 20.85 -5.15
CA ALA A 11 -3.82 20.01 -4.23
C ALA A 11 -4.97 19.37 -5.01
N CYS A 12 -5.49 18.24 -4.51
CA CYS A 12 -6.67 17.62 -5.12
C CYS A 12 -7.89 18.55 -5.01
N VAL A 13 -8.61 18.71 -6.12
CA VAL A 13 -9.81 19.56 -6.17
C VAL A 13 -11.06 18.92 -5.55
N GLN A 14 -11.00 17.60 -5.29
CA GLN A 14 -12.10 16.91 -4.61
C GLN A 14 -12.06 17.23 -3.12
N LYS A 15 -13.25 17.57 -2.59
CA LYS A 15 -13.41 17.89 -1.17
C LYS A 15 -13.77 16.63 -0.40
N ASP A 16 -12.75 15.93 0.07
CA ASP A 16 -12.86 14.72 0.88
C ASP A 16 -11.62 14.56 1.78
N ASP A 17 -11.48 13.41 2.45
CA ASP A 17 -10.41 13.15 3.42
C ASP A 17 -9.01 12.96 2.79
N MET A 18 -8.87 13.13 1.48
CA MET A 18 -7.56 13.00 0.83
C MET A 18 -6.54 14.03 1.30
N SER A 19 -7.00 15.21 1.69
CA SER A 19 -6.12 16.25 2.28
C SER A 19 -5.53 15.81 3.63
N ILE A 20 -6.31 15.07 4.44
CA ILE A 20 -5.86 14.51 5.71
C ILE A 20 -4.81 13.43 5.44
N LEU A 21 -5.09 12.53 4.49
CA LEU A 21 -4.16 11.47 4.10
C LEU A 21 -2.84 12.05 3.55
N GLU A 22 -2.91 13.08 2.70
CA GLU A 22 -1.74 13.79 2.19
C GLU A 22 -0.87 14.33 3.32
N GLN A 23 -1.45 15.09 4.24
CA GLN A 23 -0.72 15.66 5.38
C GLN A 23 -0.10 14.55 6.25
N THR A 24 -0.85 13.49 6.51
CA THR A 24 -0.37 12.34 7.28
C THR A 24 0.82 11.67 6.62
N LEU A 25 0.73 11.37 5.32
CA LEU A 25 1.83 10.73 4.58
C LEU A 25 3.06 11.63 4.46
N LEU A 26 2.86 12.93 4.29
CA LEU A 26 3.97 13.89 4.21
C LEU A 26 4.65 14.15 5.54
N SER A 27 4.03 13.83 6.67
CA SER A 27 4.62 13.94 8.02
C SER A 27 5.09 12.61 8.60
N ALA A 28 4.64 11.46 8.04
CA ALA A 28 4.98 10.15 8.53
C ALA A 28 6.44 9.78 8.24
N ASP A 29 7.05 9.00 9.14
CA ASP A 29 8.36 8.38 8.90
C ASP A 29 8.22 7.09 8.07
N MET A 30 7.04 6.46 8.15
CA MET A 30 6.75 5.20 7.50
C MET A 30 5.26 5.03 7.20
N ALA A 31 4.95 4.31 6.12
CA ALA A 31 3.60 3.86 5.78
C ALA A 31 3.56 2.34 5.60
N VAL A 32 2.59 1.67 6.22
CA VAL A 32 2.35 0.24 6.02
C VAL A 32 1.08 0.08 5.20
N PHE A 33 1.21 -0.47 4.00
CA PHE A 33 0.08 -0.79 3.13
C PHE A 33 -0.49 -2.15 3.56
N VAL A 34 -1.77 -2.17 3.94
CA VAL A 34 -2.46 -3.41 4.36
C VAL A 34 -3.67 -3.62 3.47
N THR A 35 -3.74 -4.78 2.82
CA THR A 35 -4.81 -5.04 1.85
C THR A 35 -5.15 -6.53 1.74
N PRO A 36 -6.43 -6.90 1.64
CA PRO A 36 -6.80 -8.18 1.03
C PRO A 36 -6.45 -8.14 -0.46
N ILE A 37 -6.31 -9.31 -1.05
CA ILE A 37 -6.17 -9.42 -2.50
C ILE A 37 -7.53 -9.69 -3.15
N TYR A 38 -7.85 -8.91 -4.17
CA TYR A 38 -9.02 -9.10 -5.01
C TYR A 38 -8.59 -9.07 -6.48
N TYR A 39 -8.92 -10.14 -7.24
CA TYR A 39 -8.53 -10.24 -8.64
C TYR A 39 -7.06 -9.90 -8.88
N PHE A 40 -6.17 -10.51 -8.06
CA PHE A 40 -4.70 -10.38 -8.13
C PHE A 40 -4.14 -8.99 -7.80
N GLY A 41 -4.98 -8.06 -7.35
CA GLY A 41 -4.59 -6.69 -7.00
C GLY A 41 -4.96 -6.31 -5.57
N MET A 42 -4.53 -5.14 -5.14
CA MET A 42 -4.97 -4.55 -3.88
C MET A 42 -6.44 -4.16 -3.95
N SER A 43 -7.06 -3.96 -2.81
CA SER A 43 -8.46 -3.51 -2.75
C SER A 43 -8.64 -2.18 -3.51
N ALA A 44 -9.82 -2.00 -4.12
CA ALA A 44 -10.15 -0.79 -4.86
C ALA A 44 -10.02 0.47 -4.00
N GLN A 45 -10.35 0.39 -2.72
CA GLN A 45 -10.24 1.50 -1.77
C GLN A 45 -8.79 1.95 -1.61
N LEU A 46 -7.87 1.00 -1.37
CA LEU A 46 -6.44 1.30 -1.26
C LEU A 46 -5.89 1.85 -2.57
N LYS A 47 -6.25 1.21 -3.70
CA LYS A 47 -5.80 1.68 -5.02
C LYS A 47 -6.30 3.08 -5.34
N THR A 48 -7.55 3.40 -4.98
CA THR A 48 -8.12 4.74 -5.16
C THR A 48 -7.33 5.79 -4.37
N ALA A 49 -6.92 5.49 -3.14
CA ALA A 49 -6.09 6.38 -2.35
C ALA A 49 -4.71 6.60 -2.99
N ILE A 50 -4.06 5.51 -3.43
CA ILE A 50 -2.74 5.56 -4.07
C ILE A 50 -2.80 6.33 -5.41
N ASP A 51 -3.84 6.13 -6.23
CA ASP A 51 -4.01 6.85 -7.49
C ASP A 51 -4.09 8.37 -7.29
N ARG A 52 -4.57 8.78 -6.13
CA ARG A 52 -4.70 10.21 -5.80
C ARG A 52 -3.42 10.82 -5.23
N PHE A 53 -2.38 10.03 -4.96
CA PHE A 53 -1.05 10.57 -4.65
C PHE A 53 -0.52 11.44 -5.79
N TYR A 54 -1.08 11.28 -7.00
CA TYR A 54 -0.78 12.14 -8.14
C TYR A 54 -0.96 13.64 -7.84
N SER A 55 -1.88 14.03 -6.96
CA SER A 55 -2.09 15.43 -6.59
C SER A 55 -0.91 16.07 -5.85
N PHE A 56 -0.11 15.28 -5.16
CA PHE A 56 1.10 15.69 -4.41
C PHE A 56 2.32 14.83 -4.74
N ASN A 57 2.36 14.28 -5.95
CA ASN A 57 3.36 13.30 -6.39
C ASN A 57 4.80 13.77 -6.16
N SER A 58 5.12 15.02 -6.51
CA SER A 58 6.46 15.58 -6.33
C SER A 58 6.85 15.69 -4.84
N SER A 59 5.89 16.01 -3.99
CA SER A 59 6.14 16.16 -2.55
C SER A 59 6.38 14.79 -1.89
N ILE A 60 5.59 13.77 -2.24
CA ILE A 60 5.71 12.44 -1.64
C ILE A 60 6.93 11.69 -2.16
N SER A 61 7.27 11.78 -3.45
CA SER A 61 8.45 11.12 -4.00
C SER A 61 9.76 11.68 -3.47
N GLY A 62 9.81 12.98 -3.17
CA GLY A 62 10.98 13.59 -2.53
C GLY A 62 11.24 13.14 -1.08
N ARG A 63 10.24 12.57 -0.42
CA ARG A 63 10.33 12.12 0.98
C ARG A 63 11.16 10.86 1.19
N ARG A 64 11.29 10.00 0.17
CA ARG A 64 11.89 8.66 0.30
C ARG A 64 11.28 7.87 1.45
N LEU A 65 9.94 7.95 1.56
CA LEU A 65 9.17 7.36 2.65
C LEU A 65 9.47 5.87 2.79
N LYS A 66 9.74 5.42 4.01
CA LYS A 66 9.83 3.98 4.29
C LYS A 66 8.45 3.36 4.14
N THR A 67 8.37 2.18 3.53
CA THR A 67 7.09 1.50 3.34
C THR A 67 7.21 0.00 3.59
N ALA A 68 6.10 -0.63 3.95
CA ALA A 68 5.96 -2.09 4.01
C ALA A 68 4.60 -2.51 3.44
N LEU A 69 4.48 -3.77 3.03
CA LEU A 69 3.22 -4.34 2.54
C LEU A 69 2.83 -5.54 3.39
N ILE A 70 1.58 -5.57 3.83
CA ILE A 70 0.94 -6.77 4.40
C ILE A 70 -0.28 -7.09 3.54
N ALA A 71 -0.29 -8.26 2.93
CA ALA A 71 -1.38 -8.70 2.07
C ALA A 71 -1.88 -10.09 2.45
N ALA A 72 -3.18 -10.33 2.26
CA ALA A 72 -3.82 -11.61 2.54
C ALA A 72 -4.63 -12.11 1.35
N ALA A 73 -4.42 -13.37 0.97
CA ALA A 73 -5.15 -14.08 -0.07
C ALA A 73 -5.92 -15.27 0.51
N TRP A 74 -7.08 -15.58 -0.08
CA TRP A 74 -7.86 -16.76 0.25
C TRP A 74 -7.13 -18.06 -0.11
N ASP A 75 -6.63 -18.13 -1.35
CA ASP A 75 -5.98 -19.34 -1.84
C ASP A 75 -4.55 -19.52 -1.31
N GLY A 76 -4.01 -20.73 -1.51
CA GLY A 76 -2.68 -21.09 -1.05
C GLY A 76 -1.56 -20.86 -2.09
N SER A 77 -1.87 -20.26 -3.24
CA SER A 77 -0.91 -20.09 -4.32
C SER A 77 -0.08 -18.82 -4.14
N GLU A 78 1.23 -18.95 -4.07
CA GLU A 78 2.15 -17.80 -4.04
C GLU A 78 2.02 -16.95 -5.32
N LYS A 79 1.65 -17.55 -6.45
CA LYS A 79 1.43 -16.85 -7.71
C LYS A 79 0.34 -15.78 -7.59
N THR A 80 -0.69 -16.01 -6.79
CA THR A 80 -1.77 -15.05 -6.57
C THR A 80 -1.24 -13.73 -6.01
N LEU A 81 -0.25 -13.79 -5.13
CA LEU A 81 0.33 -12.61 -4.51
C LEU A 81 1.49 -11.99 -5.30
N SER A 82 2.07 -12.72 -6.28
CA SER A 82 3.19 -12.21 -7.07
C SER A 82 2.82 -10.95 -7.85
N TYR A 83 1.62 -10.89 -8.45
CA TYR A 83 1.16 -9.72 -9.20
C TYR A 83 1.02 -8.47 -8.30
N LEU A 84 0.48 -8.65 -7.08
CA LEU A 84 0.39 -7.56 -6.12
C LEU A 84 1.77 -7.10 -5.65
N LYS A 85 2.68 -8.06 -5.41
CA LYS A 85 4.09 -7.76 -5.06
C LYS A 85 4.74 -6.88 -6.11
N ASP A 86 4.65 -7.29 -7.39
CA ASP A 86 5.28 -6.56 -8.48
C ASP A 86 4.66 -5.16 -8.66
N HIS A 87 3.33 -5.08 -8.53
CA HIS A 87 2.61 -3.80 -8.56
C HIS A 87 3.08 -2.87 -7.42
N TYR A 88 3.18 -3.38 -6.18
CA TYR A 88 3.66 -2.59 -5.04
C TYR A 88 5.10 -2.13 -5.23
N LEU A 89 5.98 -3.01 -5.70
CA LEU A 89 7.38 -2.65 -5.96
C LEU A 89 7.49 -1.60 -7.07
N GLY A 90 6.67 -1.68 -8.12
CA GLY A 90 6.61 -0.64 -9.16
C GLY A 90 6.16 0.72 -8.61
N ILE A 91 5.20 0.74 -7.67
CA ILE A 91 4.81 1.97 -6.96
C ILE A 91 5.97 2.51 -6.13
N CYS A 92 6.67 1.64 -5.38
CA CYS A 92 7.83 2.05 -4.59
C CYS A 92 8.93 2.65 -5.46
N GLU A 93 9.26 2.00 -6.57
CA GLU A 93 10.26 2.48 -7.52
C GLU A 93 9.86 3.86 -8.08
N TYR A 94 8.63 3.99 -8.58
CA TYR A 94 8.15 5.24 -9.17
C TYR A 94 8.12 6.41 -8.18
N LEU A 95 7.71 6.17 -6.93
CA LEU A 95 7.61 7.20 -5.89
C LEU A 95 8.88 7.36 -5.05
N GLY A 96 9.92 6.57 -5.33
CA GLY A 96 11.16 6.59 -4.54
C GLY A 96 10.98 6.07 -3.11
N PHE A 97 9.99 5.24 -2.85
CA PHE A 97 9.74 4.65 -1.55
C PHE A 97 10.78 3.60 -1.19
N GLN A 98 11.13 3.50 0.07
CA GLN A 98 12.07 2.52 0.60
C GLN A 98 11.31 1.33 1.17
N ASN A 99 11.14 0.27 0.39
CA ASN A 99 10.50 -0.95 0.87
C ASN A 99 11.33 -1.59 2.01
N GLN A 100 10.73 -1.71 3.18
CA GLN A 100 11.32 -2.31 4.38
C GLN A 100 10.94 -3.79 4.56
N GLY A 101 10.05 -4.30 3.74
CA GLY A 101 9.64 -5.69 3.76
C GLY A 101 8.17 -5.92 3.43
N MET A 102 7.84 -7.18 3.26
CA MET A 102 6.49 -7.59 2.87
C MET A 102 6.09 -8.87 3.62
N VAL A 103 4.82 -8.95 4.00
CA VAL A 103 4.18 -10.21 4.43
C VAL A 103 3.06 -10.52 3.44
N LEU A 104 3.24 -11.59 2.68
CA LEU A 104 2.35 -12.06 1.63
C LEU A 104 1.66 -13.34 2.09
N GLY A 105 0.52 -13.17 2.78
CA GLY A 105 -0.21 -14.26 3.42
C GLY A 105 -1.12 -15.01 2.45
N THR A 106 -0.77 -16.24 2.12
CA THR A 106 -1.63 -17.21 1.43
C THR A 106 -2.45 -18.02 2.41
N GLY A 107 -3.58 -18.59 1.98
CA GLY A 107 -4.45 -19.40 2.85
C GLY A 107 -5.11 -18.60 3.98
N CYS A 108 -5.35 -17.32 3.80
CA CYS A 108 -5.90 -16.39 4.80
C CYS A 108 -7.38 -16.06 4.55
N GLY A 109 -8.16 -17.01 4.05
CA GLY A 109 -9.58 -16.81 3.70
C GLY A 109 -10.51 -16.57 4.89
N THR A 110 -10.16 -17.08 6.07
CA THR A 110 -10.90 -16.85 7.32
C THR A 110 -9.94 -16.63 8.47
N PRO A 111 -10.39 -16.02 9.60
CA PRO A 111 -9.54 -15.88 10.79
C PRO A 111 -8.98 -17.21 11.31
N SER A 112 -9.74 -18.30 11.22
CA SER A 112 -9.29 -19.62 11.63
C SER A 112 -8.24 -20.22 10.70
N MET A 113 -8.32 -19.93 9.38
CA MET A 113 -7.29 -20.32 8.42
C MET A 113 -6.01 -19.54 8.69
N THR A 114 -6.09 -18.22 8.82
CA THR A 114 -4.94 -17.34 9.09
C THR A 114 -4.20 -17.76 10.36
N LYS A 115 -4.91 -18.12 11.43
CA LYS A 115 -4.30 -18.58 12.70
C LYS A 115 -3.49 -19.87 12.57
N ARG A 116 -3.70 -20.68 11.52
CA ARG A 116 -2.94 -21.91 11.25
C ARG A 116 -1.67 -21.68 10.43
N THR A 117 -1.44 -20.45 9.99
CA THR A 117 -0.27 -20.05 9.22
C THR A 117 0.74 -19.32 10.11
N ASP A 118 1.98 -19.21 9.63
CA ASP A 118 3.02 -18.39 10.30
C ASP A 118 2.95 -16.91 9.91
N HIS A 119 1.95 -16.48 9.12
CA HIS A 119 1.90 -15.10 8.60
C HIS A 119 1.72 -14.06 9.71
N MET A 120 0.98 -14.39 10.78
CA MET A 120 0.84 -13.48 11.93
C MET A 120 2.18 -13.28 12.64
N LYS A 121 2.98 -14.36 12.79
CA LYS A 121 4.33 -14.28 13.34
C LYS A 121 5.26 -13.49 12.44
N ALA A 122 5.18 -13.70 11.12
CA ALA A 122 5.94 -12.95 10.13
C ALA A 122 5.62 -11.46 10.19
N ALA A 123 4.32 -11.09 10.29
CA ALA A 123 3.90 -9.69 10.43
C ALA A 123 4.41 -9.05 11.73
N TYR A 124 4.38 -9.79 12.83
CA TYR A 124 4.95 -9.33 14.09
C TYR A 124 6.47 -9.11 14.00
N GLN A 125 7.20 -10.05 13.38
CA GLN A 125 8.65 -9.91 13.18
C GLN A 125 8.98 -8.74 12.22
N LEU A 126 8.20 -8.57 11.16
CA LEU A 126 8.34 -7.39 10.30
C LEU A 126 8.22 -6.11 11.14
N GLY A 127 7.15 -5.96 11.92
CA GLY A 127 6.92 -4.77 12.75
C GLY A 127 8.01 -4.52 13.81
N ARG A 128 8.65 -5.59 14.33
CA ARG A 128 9.78 -5.43 15.25
C ARG A 128 11.06 -4.91 14.61
N ASN A 129 11.18 -5.08 13.31
CA ASN A 129 12.40 -4.72 12.56
C ASN A 129 12.26 -3.36 11.83
N LEU A 130 11.09 -2.73 11.92
CA LEU A 130 10.80 -1.41 11.35
C LEU A 130 11.17 -0.30 12.32
#